data_d46119cb7a0ef30730b8ea2f461987d2
#
_entry.id   d46119cb7a0ef30730b8ea2f461987d2
#
_cell.length_a   1.000
_cell.length_b   1.000
_cell.length_c   1.000
_cell.angle_alpha   90.00
_cell.angle_beta   90.00
_cell.angle_gamma   90.00
#
_symmetry.space_group_name_H-M   'P 1'
#
loop_
_entity.id
_entity.type
_entity.pdbx_description
1 polymer ?
#
loop_
_entity_poly.entity_id
_entity_poly.type
_entity_poly.pdbx_seq_one_letter_code
_entity_poly.pdbx_strand_id
1 'polypeptide(L)'
;MPIRSTSRRRNETAGWGSPAWRLPALLLSGLLTVGPVTGAALAQSVPDARAPSSHTIADYIAEAARRFGVPAAWIRAVMDAESAGDARAVSRKGAMGLMQIMPDTWSELRMRYGLGRDPFDPRDNILAGAAFLRQMRDRFGYPGLFAAYNAGPARYDDHLRTGAPLPAETERYISILARSPADESMPP
;
A
#
# COMPACT_ATOMS: atom_id res chain seq x y z
N MET A 1 -18.17 -54.91 -5.12
CA MET A 1 -17.23 -55.29 -6.20
C MET A 1 -16.41 -54.04 -6.56
N PRO A 2 -15.08 -54.13 -6.50
CA PRO A 2 -14.17 -52.99 -6.68
C PRO A 2 -13.64 -52.94 -8.13
N ILE A 3 -13.36 -51.75 -8.63
CA ILE A 3 -12.45 -51.62 -9.76
C ILE A 3 -11.39 -50.58 -9.38
N ARG A 4 -10.17 -51.09 -9.24
CA ARG A 4 -8.89 -50.38 -9.19
C ARG A 4 -8.55 -49.82 -10.57
N SER A 5 -7.98 -48.63 -10.62
CA SER A 5 -7.00 -48.34 -11.67
C SER A 5 -5.93 -47.39 -11.13
N THR A 6 -4.77 -47.94 -11.03
CA THR A 6 -3.47 -47.31 -10.78
C THR A 6 -2.95 -46.73 -12.09
N SER A 7 -2.50 -45.49 -12.10
CA SER A 7 -1.56 -45.04 -13.12
C SER A 7 -0.46 -44.20 -12.48
N ARG A 8 0.69 -44.83 -12.40
CA ARG A 8 2.01 -44.36 -12.01
C ARG A 8 2.70 -43.84 -13.28
N ARG A 9 3.08 -42.57 -13.31
CA ARG A 9 4.07 -42.05 -14.28
C ARG A 9 5.14 -41.27 -13.52
N ARG A 10 6.18 -41.81 -13.50
CA ARG A 10 7.64 -41.68 -13.67
C ARG A 10 8.16 -40.25 -13.79
N ASN A 11 9.16 -40.05 -12.92
CA ASN A 11 10.18 -39.00 -13.00
C ASN A 11 10.90 -39.02 -14.36
N GLU A 12 11.11 -37.84 -14.90
CA GLU A 12 12.22 -37.56 -15.80
C GLU A 12 12.94 -36.30 -15.35
N THR A 13 14.16 -36.53 -14.89
CA THR A 13 15.18 -35.52 -14.58
C THR A 13 15.81 -35.07 -15.90
N ALA A 14 15.65 -33.81 -16.25
CA ALA A 14 16.46 -33.20 -17.33
C ALA A 14 17.45 -32.22 -16.69
N GLY A 15 18.70 -32.64 -16.64
CA GLY A 15 19.83 -31.80 -16.29
C GLY A 15 20.14 -30.84 -17.43
N TRP A 16 20.33 -29.56 -17.10
CA TRP A 16 20.87 -28.59 -18.03
C TRP A 16 22.24 -28.16 -17.57
N GLY A 17 23.22 -28.58 -18.40
CA GLY A 17 24.62 -28.25 -18.24
C GLY A 17 24.89 -26.79 -18.54
N SER A 18 25.77 -26.22 -17.75
CA SER A 18 26.34 -24.89 -17.95
C SER A 18 27.43 -24.91 -19.02
N PRO A 19 27.48 -24.00 -19.98
CA PRO A 19 28.66 -23.82 -20.81
C PRO A 19 29.66 -22.86 -20.13
N ALA A 20 30.84 -23.38 -19.89
CA ALA A 20 32.01 -22.59 -19.48
C ALA A 20 32.53 -21.78 -20.67
N TRP A 21 32.51 -20.46 -20.58
CA TRP A 21 33.16 -19.58 -21.54
C TRP A 21 34.57 -19.23 -21.03
N ARG A 22 35.57 -19.79 -21.70
CA ARG A 22 36.97 -19.46 -21.50
C ARG A 22 37.29 -18.24 -22.36
N LEU A 23 37.80 -17.17 -21.73
CA LEU A 23 38.41 -16.02 -22.44
C LEU A 23 39.89 -16.25 -22.63
N PRO A 24 40.48 -15.95 -23.80
CA PRO A 24 41.92 -15.95 -23.98
C PRO A 24 42.53 -14.61 -23.52
N ALA A 25 43.61 -14.74 -22.76
CA ALA A 25 44.48 -13.63 -22.40
C ALA A 25 45.31 -13.20 -23.61
N LEU A 26 45.22 -11.92 -24.02
CA LEU A 26 46.18 -11.29 -24.94
C LEU A 26 47.02 -10.29 -24.15
N LEU A 27 48.29 -10.67 -23.97
CA LEU A 27 49.34 -9.78 -23.49
C LEU A 27 49.79 -8.85 -24.67
N LEU A 28 49.59 -7.53 -24.53
CA LEU A 28 50.24 -6.58 -25.37
C LEU A 28 51.08 -5.61 -24.49
N SER A 29 52.39 -5.81 -24.54
CA SER A 29 53.37 -4.90 -23.96
C SER A 29 53.49 -3.66 -24.83
N GLY A 30 53.08 -2.51 -24.32
CA GLY A 30 53.27 -1.20 -24.95
C GLY A 30 53.96 -0.26 -23.98
N LEU A 31 55.25 -0.02 -24.25
CA LEU A 31 56.12 0.98 -23.61
C LEU A 31 55.70 2.38 -24.06
N LEU A 32 55.16 3.24 -23.17
CA LEU A 32 54.88 4.63 -23.49
C LEU A 32 55.41 5.58 -22.42
N THR A 33 56.17 6.52 -22.92
CA THR A 33 56.93 7.59 -22.31
C THR A 33 56.08 8.51 -21.43
N VAL A 34 56.62 8.79 -20.23
CA VAL A 34 56.11 9.77 -19.27
C VAL A 34 56.47 11.18 -19.72
N GLY A 35 55.45 11.98 -20.04
CA GLY A 35 55.54 13.43 -20.11
C GLY A 35 54.73 14.06 -18.97
N PRO A 36 55.24 15.15 -18.32
CA PRO A 36 54.46 15.79 -17.25
C PRO A 36 53.34 16.65 -17.85
N VAL A 37 52.11 16.17 -17.76
CA VAL A 37 50.94 17.00 -18.05
C VAL A 37 50.49 17.61 -16.72
N THR A 38 50.77 18.89 -16.53
CA THR A 38 50.14 19.73 -15.53
C THR A 38 48.69 19.98 -15.97
N GLY A 39 47.81 19.04 -15.62
CA GLY A 39 46.36 19.16 -15.81
C GLY A 39 45.73 19.72 -14.56
N ALA A 40 45.20 20.94 -14.65
CA ALA A 40 44.31 21.49 -13.65
C ALA A 40 43.13 20.53 -13.44
N ALA A 41 43.04 19.95 -12.27
CA ALA A 41 41.88 19.14 -11.87
C ALA A 41 40.66 20.05 -11.77
N LEU A 42 39.86 20.09 -12.84
CA LEU A 42 38.49 20.53 -12.73
C LEU A 42 37.78 19.52 -11.81
N ALA A 43 37.57 19.90 -10.56
CA ALA A 43 36.70 19.19 -9.66
C ALA A 43 35.30 19.21 -10.27
N GLN A 44 34.97 18.18 -11.03
CA GLN A 44 33.61 17.89 -11.42
C GLN A 44 32.87 17.52 -10.12
N SER A 45 32.04 18.44 -9.65
CA SER A 45 31.05 18.17 -8.60
C SER A 45 30.21 17.01 -9.09
N VAL A 46 30.47 15.81 -8.59
CA VAL A 46 29.58 14.66 -8.75
C VAL A 46 28.25 15.12 -8.12
N PRO A 47 27.12 15.14 -8.86
CA PRO A 47 25.86 15.47 -8.25
C PRO A 47 25.64 14.45 -7.14
N ASP A 48 25.46 14.98 -5.94
CA ASP A 48 25.20 14.27 -4.70
C ASP A 48 24.20 13.15 -4.98
N ALA A 49 24.64 11.91 -4.81
CA ALA A 49 23.77 10.75 -4.95
C ALA A 49 22.66 10.94 -3.92
N ARG A 50 21.48 11.40 -4.40
CA ARG A 50 20.30 11.70 -3.62
C ARG A 50 20.09 10.54 -2.64
N ALA A 51 20.35 10.79 -1.37
CA ALA A 51 20.07 9.85 -0.30
C ALA A 51 18.66 9.29 -0.51
N PRO A 52 18.40 7.99 -0.32
CA PRO A 52 17.09 7.42 -0.52
C PRO A 52 16.11 8.24 0.30
N SER A 53 15.20 8.93 -0.37
CA SER A 53 14.22 9.80 0.26
C SER A 53 13.39 8.91 1.19
N SER A 54 13.54 9.09 2.50
CA SER A 54 12.67 8.42 3.47
C SER A 54 11.24 8.86 3.17
N HIS A 55 10.43 7.96 2.62
CA HIS A 55 9.04 8.24 2.35
C HIS A 55 8.32 8.59 3.66
N THR A 56 7.58 9.67 3.66
CA THR A 56 6.81 10.15 4.80
C THR A 56 5.36 9.62 4.74
N ILE A 57 4.65 9.72 5.85
CA ILE A 57 3.19 9.45 5.88
C ILE A 57 2.46 10.31 4.84
N ALA A 58 2.89 11.56 4.63
CA ALA A 58 2.32 12.43 3.62
C ALA A 58 2.50 11.90 2.19
N ASP A 59 3.65 11.29 1.88
CA ASP A 59 3.92 10.66 0.59
C ASP A 59 3.02 9.45 0.36
N TYR A 60 2.82 8.61 1.39
CA TYR A 60 1.92 7.45 1.34
C TYR A 60 0.46 7.86 1.15
N ILE A 61 0.01 8.91 1.84
CA ILE A 61 -1.34 9.48 1.66
C ILE A 61 -1.50 10.01 0.22
N ALA A 62 -0.50 10.73 -0.30
CA ALA A 62 -0.54 11.24 -1.67
C ALA A 62 -0.56 10.10 -2.72
N GLU A 63 0.20 9.02 -2.50
CA GLU A 63 0.17 7.82 -3.32
C GLU A 63 -1.23 7.18 -3.29
N ALA A 64 -1.78 6.96 -2.11
CA ALA A 64 -3.08 6.35 -1.91
C ALA A 64 -4.21 7.15 -2.55
N ALA A 65 -4.17 8.49 -2.39
CA ALA A 65 -5.14 9.41 -2.98
C ALA A 65 -5.17 9.30 -4.52
N ARG A 66 -3.98 9.29 -5.15
CA ARG A 66 -3.88 9.12 -6.61
C ARG A 66 -4.33 7.74 -7.07
N ARG A 67 -3.92 6.68 -6.34
CA ARG A 67 -4.19 5.29 -6.73
C ARG A 67 -5.67 4.94 -6.67
N PHE A 68 -6.37 5.43 -5.65
CA PHE A 68 -7.76 5.08 -5.39
C PHE A 68 -8.75 6.21 -5.70
N GLY A 69 -8.27 7.37 -6.14
CA GLY A 69 -9.13 8.52 -6.45
C GLY A 69 -9.92 9.01 -5.23
N VAL A 70 -9.34 8.94 -4.03
CA VAL A 70 -9.92 9.42 -2.77
C VAL A 70 -9.21 10.70 -2.35
N PRO A 71 -9.91 11.76 -1.92
CA PRO A 71 -9.26 12.97 -1.46
C PRO A 71 -8.25 12.70 -0.33
N ALA A 72 -7.03 13.23 -0.45
CA ALA A 72 -5.99 13.06 0.56
C ALA A 72 -6.43 13.56 1.95
N ALA A 73 -7.26 14.61 1.98
CA ALA A 73 -7.84 15.14 3.21
C ALA A 73 -8.73 14.10 3.93
N TRP A 74 -9.52 13.30 3.19
CA TRP A 74 -10.35 12.25 3.79
C TRP A 74 -9.50 11.13 4.38
N ILE A 75 -8.44 10.70 3.65
CA ILE A 75 -7.51 9.67 4.14
C ILE A 75 -6.86 10.14 5.44
N ARG A 76 -6.39 11.40 5.49
CA ARG A 76 -5.79 11.98 6.69
C ARG A 76 -6.79 12.06 7.84
N ALA A 77 -7.99 12.59 7.59
CA ALA A 77 -9.01 12.75 8.62
C ALA A 77 -9.45 11.41 9.22
N VAL A 78 -9.60 10.37 8.38
CA VAL A 78 -9.89 9.00 8.85
C VAL A 78 -8.73 8.48 9.67
N MET A 79 -7.49 8.58 9.20
CA MET A 79 -6.30 8.12 9.94
C MET A 79 -6.19 8.78 11.33
N ASP A 80 -6.42 10.10 11.39
CA ASP A 80 -6.37 10.83 12.66
C ASP A 80 -7.48 10.37 13.63
N ALA A 81 -8.68 10.12 13.10
CA ALA A 81 -9.81 9.62 13.90
C ALA A 81 -9.63 8.17 14.36
N GLU A 82 -9.00 7.31 13.55
CA GLU A 82 -8.85 5.88 13.84
C GLU A 82 -7.70 5.56 14.80
N SER A 83 -6.55 6.21 14.63
CA SER A 83 -5.33 5.84 15.36
C SER A 83 -4.58 7.03 15.98
N ALA A 84 -5.00 8.27 15.71
CA ALA A 84 -4.21 9.47 16.01
C ALA A 84 -2.76 9.38 15.48
N GLY A 85 -2.55 8.67 14.36
CA GLY A 85 -1.24 8.47 13.73
C GLY A 85 -0.39 7.34 14.32
N ASP A 86 -0.93 6.52 15.23
CA ASP A 86 -0.21 5.35 15.75
C ASP A 86 -0.23 4.18 14.75
N ALA A 87 0.92 3.92 14.12
CA ALA A 87 1.08 2.83 13.15
C ALA A 87 0.94 1.42 13.77
N ARG A 88 1.06 1.30 15.10
CA ARG A 88 0.96 0.03 15.82
C ARG A 88 -0.36 -0.13 16.59
N ALA A 89 -1.30 0.78 16.42
CA ALA A 89 -2.58 0.74 17.09
C ALA A 89 -3.33 -0.57 16.82
N VAL A 90 -3.89 -1.17 17.88
CA VAL A 90 -4.78 -2.33 17.80
C VAL A 90 -6.00 -2.07 18.66
N SER A 91 -7.19 -2.08 18.06
CA SER A 91 -8.44 -1.90 18.82
C SER A 91 -8.82 -3.17 19.59
N ARG A 92 -9.75 -3.03 20.55
CA ARG A 92 -10.30 -4.19 21.27
C ARG A 92 -10.99 -5.22 20.36
N LYS A 93 -11.42 -4.80 19.17
CA LYS A 93 -12.05 -5.66 18.15
C LYS A 93 -11.03 -6.24 17.17
N GLY A 94 -9.74 -5.92 17.30
CA GLY A 94 -8.66 -6.40 16.46
C GLY A 94 -8.43 -5.58 15.19
N ALA A 95 -8.97 -4.38 15.05
CA ALA A 95 -8.62 -3.47 13.97
C ALA A 95 -7.16 -3.02 14.10
N MET A 96 -6.43 -2.88 12.98
CA MET A 96 -4.98 -2.79 12.96
C MET A 96 -4.46 -1.56 12.22
N GLY A 97 -3.43 -0.93 12.79
CA GLY A 97 -2.59 0.09 12.16
C GLY A 97 -3.24 1.45 12.02
N LEU A 98 -2.63 2.31 11.20
CA LEU A 98 -3.00 3.70 11.01
C LEU A 98 -4.47 3.91 10.65
N MET A 99 -4.99 3.07 9.76
CA MET A 99 -6.36 3.16 9.23
C MET A 99 -7.33 2.16 9.88
N GLN A 100 -6.90 1.47 10.95
CA GLN A 100 -7.72 0.53 11.74
C GLN A 100 -8.49 -0.48 10.88
N ILE A 101 -7.77 -1.20 10.03
CA ILE A 101 -8.36 -2.18 9.13
C ILE A 101 -8.59 -3.50 9.88
N MET A 102 -9.81 -4.05 9.78
CA MET A 102 -10.14 -5.35 10.36
C MET A 102 -9.38 -6.50 9.66
N PRO A 103 -9.01 -7.59 10.37
CA PRO A 103 -8.20 -8.68 9.83
C PRO A 103 -8.72 -9.29 8.52
N ASP A 104 -10.03 -9.54 8.43
CA ASP A 104 -10.64 -10.11 7.22
C ASP A 104 -10.57 -9.12 6.04
N THR A 105 -10.89 -7.84 6.32
CA THR A 105 -10.77 -6.75 5.33
C THR A 105 -9.33 -6.58 4.86
N TRP A 106 -8.35 -6.63 5.79
CA TRP A 106 -6.94 -6.61 5.45
C TRP A 106 -6.56 -7.75 4.52
N SER A 107 -6.98 -8.98 4.86
CA SER A 107 -6.68 -10.17 4.06
C SER A 107 -7.24 -10.05 2.63
N GLU A 108 -8.46 -9.55 2.47
CA GLU A 108 -9.05 -9.32 1.15
C GLU A 108 -8.29 -8.23 0.36
N LEU A 109 -8.08 -7.06 0.99
CA LEU A 109 -7.49 -5.91 0.31
C LEU A 109 -6.02 -6.14 -0.06
N ARG A 110 -5.24 -6.80 0.81
CA ARG A 110 -3.85 -7.10 0.50
C ARG A 110 -3.71 -8.02 -0.72
N MET A 111 -4.57 -9.00 -0.86
CA MET A 111 -4.57 -9.89 -2.03
C MET A 111 -5.01 -9.16 -3.29
N ARG A 112 -6.09 -8.38 -3.20
CA ARG A 112 -6.64 -7.65 -4.35
C ARG A 112 -5.70 -6.59 -4.91
N TYR A 113 -4.96 -5.90 -4.05
CA TYR A 113 -4.12 -4.76 -4.42
C TYR A 113 -2.61 -5.02 -4.36
N GLY A 114 -2.20 -6.27 -4.09
CA GLY A 114 -0.80 -6.67 -4.06
C GLY A 114 0.00 -6.01 -2.93
N LEU A 115 -0.63 -5.84 -1.75
CA LEU A 115 0.02 -5.27 -0.56
C LEU A 115 0.86 -6.32 0.16
N GLY A 116 1.78 -5.87 1.02
CA GLY A 116 2.64 -6.73 1.81
C GLY A 116 1.90 -7.66 2.78
N ARG A 117 2.65 -8.24 3.71
CA ARG A 117 2.08 -9.17 4.71
C ARG A 117 1.85 -8.53 6.06
N ASP A 118 2.57 -7.45 6.37
CA ASP A 118 2.49 -6.75 7.64
C ASP A 118 1.37 -5.69 7.61
N PRO A 119 0.26 -5.86 8.38
CA PRO A 119 -0.80 -4.87 8.45
C PRO A 119 -0.40 -3.59 9.17
N PHE A 120 0.77 -3.56 9.79
CA PHE A 120 1.34 -2.41 10.47
C PHE A 120 2.37 -1.64 9.63
N ASP A 121 2.67 -2.11 8.39
CA ASP A 121 3.43 -1.31 7.44
C ASP A 121 2.65 -0.03 7.10
N PRO A 122 3.21 1.16 7.35
CA PRO A 122 2.48 2.42 7.21
C PRO A 122 1.94 2.64 5.80
N ARG A 123 2.74 2.34 4.77
CA ARG A 123 2.33 2.54 3.38
C ARG A 123 1.18 1.61 3.02
N ASP A 124 1.33 0.33 3.30
CA ASP A 124 0.36 -0.68 2.89
C ASP A 124 -0.96 -0.56 3.68
N ASN A 125 -0.88 -0.18 4.95
CA ASN A 125 -2.07 0.09 5.77
C ASN A 125 -2.85 1.31 5.25
N ILE A 126 -2.17 2.41 4.88
CA ILE A 126 -2.79 3.60 4.28
C ILE A 126 -3.41 3.24 2.92
N LEU A 127 -2.72 2.46 2.08
CA LEU A 127 -3.26 1.99 0.81
C LEU A 127 -4.52 1.14 1.00
N ALA A 128 -4.52 0.21 1.95
CA ALA A 128 -5.69 -0.59 2.28
C ALA A 128 -6.87 0.28 2.75
N GLY A 129 -6.62 1.23 3.66
CA GLY A 129 -7.64 2.16 4.15
C GLY A 129 -8.24 3.02 3.05
N ALA A 130 -7.42 3.56 2.15
CA ALA A 130 -7.90 4.34 1.01
C ALA A 130 -8.70 3.49 0.02
N ALA A 131 -8.29 2.25 -0.22
CA ALA A 131 -9.05 1.31 -1.05
C ALA A 131 -10.43 1.01 -0.43
N PHE A 132 -10.49 0.83 0.89
CA PHE A 132 -11.74 0.61 1.61
C PHE A 132 -12.64 1.85 1.60
N LEU A 133 -12.07 3.05 1.81
CA LEU A 133 -12.79 4.33 1.66
C LEU A 133 -13.38 4.47 0.26
N ARG A 134 -12.63 4.11 -0.78
CA ARG A 134 -13.13 4.11 -2.15
C ARG A 134 -14.33 3.18 -2.32
N GLN A 135 -14.26 1.94 -1.81
CA GLN A 135 -15.37 1.00 -1.87
C GLN A 135 -16.62 1.55 -1.15
N MET A 136 -16.43 2.17 0.04
CA MET A 136 -17.54 2.77 0.79
C MET A 136 -18.15 3.95 0.05
N ARG A 137 -17.32 4.81 -0.57
CA ARG A 137 -17.82 5.93 -1.38
C ARG A 137 -18.62 5.45 -2.59
N ASP A 138 -18.12 4.46 -3.30
CA ASP A 138 -18.78 3.95 -4.52
C ASP A 138 -20.13 3.29 -4.18
N ARG A 139 -20.28 2.75 -2.97
CA ARG A 139 -21.50 2.10 -2.53
C ARG A 139 -22.50 3.04 -1.85
N PHE A 140 -22.05 3.96 -1.04
CA PHE A 140 -22.89 4.72 -0.13
C PHE A 140 -22.86 6.24 -0.35
N GLY A 141 -21.96 6.72 -1.21
CA GLY A 141 -21.78 8.16 -1.44
C GLY A 141 -21.26 8.90 -0.21
N TYR A 142 -21.20 10.25 -0.35
CA TYR A 142 -20.86 11.15 0.74
C TYR A 142 -22.17 11.64 1.41
N PRO A 143 -22.21 11.78 2.75
CA PRO A 143 -21.21 11.41 3.75
C PRO A 143 -21.32 9.98 4.24
N GLY A 144 -22.20 9.14 3.66
CA GLY A 144 -22.49 7.77 4.07
C GLY A 144 -21.27 6.86 4.10
N LEU A 145 -20.25 7.14 3.26
CA LEU A 145 -19.00 6.40 3.27
C LEU A 145 -18.32 6.35 4.65
N PHE A 146 -18.37 7.43 5.41
CA PHE A 146 -17.77 7.50 6.75
C PHE A 146 -18.54 6.66 7.78
N ALA A 147 -19.89 6.67 7.67
CA ALA A 147 -20.70 5.79 8.49
C ALA A 147 -20.40 4.31 8.22
N ALA A 148 -20.31 3.94 6.94
CA ALA A 148 -20.04 2.58 6.52
C ALA A 148 -18.61 2.15 6.87
N TYR A 149 -17.64 3.05 6.81
CA TYR A 149 -16.26 2.78 7.23
C TYR A 149 -16.19 2.42 8.71
N ASN A 150 -16.76 3.26 9.57
CA ASN A 150 -16.69 3.10 11.04
C ASN A 150 -17.61 1.99 11.56
N ALA A 151 -18.91 1.97 11.19
CA ALA A 151 -19.87 0.99 11.68
C ALA A 151 -19.75 -0.38 10.98
N GLY A 152 -19.11 -0.42 9.83
CA GLY A 152 -19.10 -1.55 8.89
C GLY A 152 -20.24 -1.46 7.86
N PRO A 153 -19.98 -1.89 6.59
CA PRO A 153 -20.95 -1.76 5.50
C PRO A 153 -22.26 -2.48 5.75
N ALA A 154 -22.24 -3.67 6.35
CA ALA A 154 -23.47 -4.42 6.64
C ALA A 154 -24.38 -3.72 7.65
N ARG A 155 -23.82 -3.10 8.68
CA ARG A 155 -24.57 -2.34 9.67
C ARG A 155 -25.15 -1.07 9.08
N TYR A 156 -24.39 -0.40 8.22
CA TYR A 156 -24.89 0.80 7.55
C TYR A 156 -25.99 0.48 6.52
N ASP A 157 -25.90 -0.63 5.80
CA ASP A 157 -26.99 -1.13 4.96
C ASP A 157 -28.27 -1.40 5.78
N ASP A 158 -28.12 -2.02 6.95
CA ASP A 158 -29.27 -2.30 7.82
C ASP A 158 -29.92 -0.99 8.30
N HIS A 159 -29.11 0.00 8.69
CA HIS A 159 -29.58 1.35 9.01
C HIS A 159 -30.38 1.97 7.86
N LEU A 160 -29.85 1.94 6.65
CA LEU A 160 -30.52 2.52 5.46
C LEU A 160 -31.84 1.80 5.14
N ARG A 161 -31.89 0.48 5.32
CA ARG A 161 -33.05 -0.34 4.98
C ARG A 161 -34.16 -0.29 6.06
N THR A 162 -33.79 -0.23 7.34
CA THR A 162 -34.75 -0.41 8.45
C THR A 162 -34.96 0.84 9.30
N GLY A 163 -34.08 1.85 9.17
CA GLY A 163 -34.03 3.00 10.08
C GLY A 163 -33.42 2.66 11.46
N ALA A 164 -32.80 1.48 11.64
CA ALA A 164 -32.15 1.12 12.90
C ALA A 164 -31.09 2.17 13.27
N PRO A 165 -30.99 2.61 14.54
CA PRO A 165 -30.07 3.66 14.93
C PRO A 165 -28.62 3.22 14.74
N LEU A 166 -27.77 4.15 14.30
CA LEU A 166 -26.33 3.97 14.29
C LEU A 166 -25.76 4.05 15.71
N PRO A 167 -24.62 3.40 15.98
CA PRO A 167 -23.90 3.62 17.25
C PRO A 167 -23.57 5.11 17.45
N ALA A 168 -23.70 5.61 18.68
CA ALA A 168 -23.37 7.00 19.00
C ALA A 168 -21.90 7.36 18.65
N GLU A 169 -21.01 6.38 18.66
CA GLU A 169 -19.63 6.52 18.18
C GLU A 169 -19.61 6.86 16.68
N THR A 170 -20.39 6.15 15.88
CA THR A 170 -20.48 6.37 14.43
C THR A 170 -21.09 7.73 14.10
N GLU A 171 -22.13 8.15 14.84
CA GLU A 171 -22.72 9.48 14.65
C GLU A 171 -21.72 10.61 14.92
N ARG A 172 -20.92 10.47 16.00
CA ARG A 172 -19.84 11.42 16.29
C ARG A 172 -18.75 11.39 15.19
N TYR A 173 -18.38 10.20 14.74
CA TYR A 173 -17.40 10.01 13.66
C TYR A 173 -17.82 10.75 12.39
N ILE A 174 -19.05 10.58 11.95
CA ILE A 174 -19.60 11.31 10.79
C ILE A 174 -19.57 12.80 11.03
N SER A 175 -20.00 13.28 12.21
CA SER A 175 -20.06 14.71 12.52
C SER A 175 -18.69 15.41 12.48
N ILE A 176 -17.62 14.69 12.77
CA ILE A 176 -16.24 15.17 12.69
C ILE A 176 -15.76 15.19 11.24
N LEU A 177 -15.94 14.09 10.53
CA LEU A 177 -15.35 13.88 9.20
C LEU A 177 -16.13 14.60 8.09
N ALA A 178 -17.45 14.72 8.21
CA ALA A 178 -18.25 15.47 7.24
C ALA A 178 -17.98 17.00 7.25
N ARG A 179 -17.28 17.52 8.26
CA ARG A 179 -16.85 18.93 8.31
C ARG A 179 -15.45 19.15 7.71
N SER A 180 -14.77 18.10 7.28
CA SER A 180 -13.44 18.21 6.65
C SER A 180 -13.56 18.91 5.29
N PRO A 181 -12.69 19.89 4.98
CA PRO A 181 -12.82 20.78 3.81
C PRO A 181 -12.63 20.11 2.44
N ALA A 182 -12.70 18.80 2.36
CA ALA A 182 -12.51 18.03 1.12
C ALA A 182 -13.74 18.07 0.17
N ASP A 183 -14.84 18.70 0.56
CA ASP A 183 -16.07 18.75 -0.25
C ASP A 183 -15.99 19.77 -1.40
N GLU A 184 -15.12 20.80 -1.31
CA GLU A 184 -15.02 21.85 -2.33
C GLU A 184 -14.22 21.44 -3.60
N SER A 185 -13.57 20.29 -3.64
CA SER A 185 -12.69 19.88 -4.74
C SER A 185 -13.16 18.64 -5.52
N MET A 186 -14.37 18.14 -5.27
CA MET A 186 -14.93 17.05 -6.08
C MET A 186 -15.69 17.60 -7.29
N PRO A 187 -15.28 17.21 -8.53
CA PRO A 187 -16.14 17.42 -9.69
C PRO A 187 -17.42 16.56 -9.57
N PRO A 188 -18.51 17.03 -10.13
CA PRO A 188 -19.80 16.33 -10.12
C PRO A 188 -19.76 14.97 -10.81
#